data_a60ce1ba7ce52b12edcea39c523329b2
#
_entry.id   a60ce1ba7ce52b12edcea39c523329b2
#
_cell.length_a   1.000
_cell.length_b   1.000
_cell.length_c   1.000
_cell.angle_alpha   90.00
_cell.angle_beta   90.00
_cell.angle_gamma   90.00
#
_symmetry.space_group_name_H-M   'P 1'
#
loop_
_entity.id
_entity.type
_entity.pdbx_description
1 polymer ?
#
loop_
_entity_poly.entity_id
_entity_poly.type
_entity_poly.pdbx_seq_one_letter_code
_entity_poly.pdbx_strand_id
1 'polypeptide(L)'
;MGKIAIIGDSFSALFTAYELAKKGEEILIISNQKDDFTNGILTPFGTHALVKDGAISSSFMGLVSKKSELDISICLNENFRAWMTNFTLKSTKAHDKKIQILFSKFGKKSFEILRDLNNKYPQINFDESGVYLLFSNDESFKKRLDEIKVAHSEQEILSVDKELANFGLINKNIKGAINLANNASIDTNELKKALINELNSLEVKFINDEIYELKTQGQIVQKATGNNGEYEADNFVIASKNLELSNKLGTSLNAILAKFYTIDLSLNEGQIPKKPIILNDLFAKIYPTKNGVTIITNLQVGAIDTLVKTEKINAFLNELTIHLGICELKEPSFRANFVLLSSNDKPALGRDSVYSNLIYNQAYGLNELSFAPYFAGVLAGLIKDDKNNEESDEILLFSSFYEG
;
A
#
# COMPACT_ATOMS: atom_id res chain seq x y z
N MET A 1 -30.94 10.42 -0.47
CA MET A 1 -30.24 9.24 0.07
C MET A 1 -30.01 8.34 -1.11
N GLY A 2 -28.78 8.23 -1.56
CA GLY A 2 -28.42 7.38 -2.68
C GLY A 2 -27.93 6.03 -2.16
N LYS A 3 -28.07 5.00 -2.99
CA LYS A 3 -27.53 3.67 -2.71
C LYS A 3 -26.20 3.51 -3.41
N ILE A 4 -25.16 3.12 -2.66
CA ILE A 4 -23.81 3.00 -3.18
C ILE A 4 -23.29 1.57 -2.94
N ALA A 5 -22.86 0.91 -4.01
CA ALA A 5 -22.21 -0.39 -3.95
C ALA A 5 -20.69 -0.22 -4.01
N ILE A 6 -19.99 -0.69 -2.98
CA ILE A 6 -18.53 -0.69 -2.91
C ILE A 6 -18.03 -2.13 -3.11
N ILE A 7 -17.24 -2.34 -4.16
CA ILE A 7 -16.71 -3.65 -4.53
C ILE A 7 -15.30 -3.78 -3.97
N GLY A 8 -15.14 -4.60 -2.94
CA GLY A 8 -13.92 -4.80 -2.18
C GLY A 8 -14.09 -4.52 -0.70
N ASP A 9 -13.13 -4.96 0.13
CA ASP A 9 -13.08 -4.77 1.58
C ASP A 9 -11.69 -4.33 2.07
N SER A 10 -10.91 -3.75 1.16
CA SER A 10 -9.65 -3.10 1.49
C SER A 10 -9.86 -1.88 2.40
N PHE A 11 -8.82 -1.32 2.96
CA PHE A 11 -8.97 -0.10 3.77
C PHE A 11 -9.51 1.07 2.96
N SER A 12 -9.16 1.17 1.68
CA SER A 12 -9.77 2.19 0.80
C SER A 12 -11.28 2.01 0.67
N ALA A 13 -11.78 0.76 0.59
CA ALA A 13 -13.21 0.47 0.61
C ALA A 13 -13.87 0.83 1.94
N LEU A 14 -13.27 0.38 3.06
CA LEU A 14 -13.82 0.59 4.41
C LEU A 14 -13.88 2.08 4.79
N PHE A 15 -12.82 2.85 4.52
CA PHE A 15 -12.82 4.29 4.76
C PHE A 15 -13.81 5.03 3.87
N THR A 16 -13.94 4.65 2.59
CA THR A 16 -14.94 5.24 1.68
C THR A 16 -16.35 4.95 2.17
N ALA A 17 -16.63 3.71 2.57
CA ALA A 17 -17.91 3.35 3.17
C ALA A 17 -18.22 4.18 4.42
N TYR A 18 -17.22 4.34 5.30
CA TYR A 18 -17.35 5.11 6.53
C TYR A 18 -17.68 6.58 6.26
N GLU A 19 -16.96 7.24 5.35
CA GLU A 19 -17.21 8.63 5.02
C GLU A 19 -18.57 8.85 4.32
N LEU A 20 -18.99 7.93 3.45
CA LEU A 20 -20.29 7.99 2.79
C LEU A 20 -21.45 7.70 3.76
N ALA A 21 -21.33 6.68 4.62
CA ALA A 21 -22.33 6.35 5.61
C ALA A 21 -22.55 7.48 6.62
N LYS A 22 -21.47 8.16 7.06
CA LYS A 22 -21.57 9.39 7.90
C LYS A 22 -22.35 10.52 7.21
N LYS A 23 -22.35 10.56 5.88
CA LYS A 23 -23.12 11.53 5.10
C LYS A 23 -24.57 11.09 4.84
N GLY A 24 -24.97 9.93 5.38
CA GLY A 24 -26.34 9.40 5.32
C GLY A 24 -26.67 8.63 4.05
N GLU A 25 -25.66 8.09 3.34
CA GLU A 25 -25.89 7.25 2.17
C GLU A 25 -26.12 5.78 2.57
N GLU A 26 -26.93 5.04 1.80
CA GLU A 26 -27.09 3.59 1.98
C GLU A 26 -25.91 2.87 1.33
N ILE A 27 -25.11 2.16 2.14
CA ILE A 27 -23.88 1.53 1.67
C ILE A 27 -24.00 0.01 1.67
N LEU A 28 -23.55 -0.56 0.57
CA LEU A 28 -23.41 -1.99 0.37
C LEU A 28 -21.95 -2.31 0.05
N ILE A 29 -21.25 -3.01 0.94
CA ILE A 29 -19.91 -3.54 0.69
C ILE A 29 -20.02 -4.97 0.19
N ILE A 30 -19.46 -5.27 -0.98
CA ILE A 30 -19.52 -6.57 -1.62
C ILE A 30 -18.09 -7.10 -1.79
N SER A 31 -17.74 -8.19 -1.09
CA SER A 31 -16.43 -8.83 -1.18
C SER A 31 -16.50 -10.29 -0.72
N ASN A 32 -15.69 -11.15 -1.32
CA ASN A 32 -15.46 -12.53 -0.87
C ASN A 32 -14.06 -12.75 -0.27
N GLN A 33 -13.26 -11.67 -0.17
CA GLN A 33 -11.88 -11.76 0.30
C GLN A 33 -11.85 -11.92 1.81
N LYS A 34 -11.25 -13.02 2.29
CA LYS A 34 -11.24 -13.37 3.71
C LYS A 34 -10.01 -12.87 4.47
N ASP A 35 -8.85 -12.76 3.82
CA ASP A 35 -7.60 -12.41 4.47
C ASP A 35 -6.75 -11.53 3.56
N ASP A 36 -6.94 -10.24 3.66
CA ASP A 36 -6.16 -9.28 2.90
C ASP A 36 -5.09 -8.64 3.79
N PHE A 37 -3.83 -8.94 3.48
CA PHE A 37 -2.72 -8.31 4.17
C PHE A 37 -2.63 -6.84 3.76
N THR A 38 -2.55 -5.96 4.76
CA THR A 38 -2.22 -4.56 4.56
C THR A 38 -0.97 -4.20 5.35
N ASN A 39 -0.09 -3.41 4.73
CA ASN A 39 1.12 -2.91 5.36
C ASN A 39 0.77 -1.91 6.47
N GLY A 40 1.16 -2.24 7.70
CA GLY A 40 0.98 -1.37 8.88
C GLY A 40 2.13 -0.37 9.09
N ILE A 41 3.11 -0.30 8.19
CA ILE A 41 4.22 0.66 8.23
C ILE A 41 3.89 1.78 7.26
N LEU A 42 3.67 2.98 7.78
CA LEU A 42 3.25 4.15 7.04
C LEU A 42 4.44 5.10 6.89
N THR A 43 4.94 5.23 5.67
CA THR A 43 6.15 6.00 5.38
C THR A 43 5.95 7.05 4.27
N PRO A 44 5.01 7.99 4.41
CA PRO A 44 4.81 9.04 3.41
C PRO A 44 5.90 10.11 3.45
N PHE A 45 6.78 10.12 4.48
CA PHE A 45 7.79 11.15 4.65
C PHE A 45 9.20 10.57 4.51
N GLY A 46 10.02 11.20 3.67
CA GLY A 46 11.44 10.91 3.56
C GLY A 46 11.79 9.54 2.95
N THR A 47 10.85 8.86 2.32
CA THR A 47 11.10 7.65 1.52
C THR A 47 11.04 7.99 0.03
N HIS A 48 11.79 7.25 -0.78
CA HIS A 48 11.71 7.39 -2.23
C HIS A 48 10.43 6.76 -2.78
N ALA A 49 9.95 7.32 -3.88
CA ALA A 49 9.00 6.66 -4.77
C ALA A 49 9.58 5.34 -5.31
N LEU A 50 8.73 4.38 -5.63
CA LEU A 50 9.16 3.17 -6.33
C LEU A 50 9.56 3.50 -7.77
N VAL A 51 8.82 4.42 -8.41
CA VAL A 51 9.04 4.92 -9.76
C VAL A 51 10.03 6.11 -9.71
N LYS A 52 11.32 5.81 -9.71
CA LYS A 52 12.42 6.78 -9.57
C LYS A 52 13.52 6.55 -10.58
N ASP A 53 14.42 7.53 -10.71
CA ASP A 53 15.61 7.39 -11.54
C ASP A 53 16.44 6.15 -11.13
N GLY A 54 16.83 5.35 -12.12
CA GLY A 54 17.55 4.09 -11.89
C GLY A 54 16.68 2.90 -11.44
N ALA A 55 15.37 3.06 -11.23
CA ALA A 55 14.49 1.96 -10.82
C ALA A 55 14.53 0.78 -11.79
N ILE A 56 14.56 1.05 -13.09
CA ILE A 56 14.61 0.02 -14.14
C ILE A 56 15.95 -0.70 -14.14
N SER A 57 17.06 0.03 -14.13
CA SER A 57 18.40 -0.56 -14.15
C SER A 57 18.64 -1.40 -12.91
N SER A 58 18.19 -0.96 -11.73
CA SER A 58 18.26 -1.75 -10.49
C SER A 58 17.37 -2.99 -10.54
N SER A 59 16.17 -2.90 -11.13
CA SER A 59 15.25 -4.03 -11.27
C SER A 59 15.77 -5.10 -12.23
N PHE A 60 16.38 -4.71 -13.34
CA PHE A 60 17.05 -5.65 -14.27
C PHE A 60 18.38 -6.18 -13.72
N MET A 61 19.17 -5.36 -13.02
CA MET A 61 20.36 -5.85 -12.31
C MET A 61 20.00 -6.81 -11.18
N GLY A 62 18.81 -6.68 -10.59
CA GLY A 62 18.25 -7.64 -9.64
C GLY A 62 18.10 -9.04 -10.23
N LEU A 63 17.92 -9.20 -11.55
CA LEU A 63 17.97 -10.50 -12.22
C LEU A 63 19.38 -11.15 -12.13
N VAL A 64 20.42 -10.34 -12.05
CA VAL A 64 21.82 -10.79 -11.97
C VAL A 64 22.30 -10.85 -10.51
N SER A 65 21.96 -9.86 -9.69
CA SER A 65 22.42 -9.68 -8.31
C SER A 65 21.42 -10.10 -7.21
N LYS A 66 20.20 -10.50 -7.57
CA LYS A 66 19.10 -10.91 -6.67
C LYS A 66 18.66 -9.88 -5.63
N LYS A 67 18.99 -8.60 -5.80
CA LYS A 67 18.65 -7.52 -4.84
C LYS A 67 18.09 -6.30 -5.55
N SER A 68 16.76 -6.17 -5.54
CA SER A 68 16.05 -4.97 -6.00
C SER A 68 14.75 -4.78 -5.23
N GLU A 69 14.28 -3.55 -5.12
CA GLU A 69 13.00 -3.22 -4.51
C GLU A 69 11.83 -3.81 -5.32
N LEU A 70 11.99 -3.87 -6.63
CA LEU A 70 11.05 -4.44 -7.57
C LEU A 70 11.74 -5.51 -8.42
N ASP A 71 11.32 -6.76 -8.26
CA ASP A 71 11.77 -7.91 -9.06
C ASP A 71 10.84 -8.05 -10.28
N ILE A 72 11.38 -7.80 -11.47
CA ILE A 72 10.62 -7.78 -12.71
C ILE A 72 10.86 -9.07 -13.49
N SER A 73 9.82 -9.90 -13.63
CA SER A 73 9.80 -11.06 -14.51
C SER A 73 9.14 -10.71 -15.84
N ILE A 74 9.81 -11.01 -16.95
CA ILE A 74 9.29 -10.69 -18.29
C ILE A 74 7.94 -11.38 -18.51
N CYS A 75 6.95 -10.59 -18.92
CA CYS A 75 5.61 -11.05 -19.28
C CYS A 75 5.20 -10.39 -20.61
N LEU A 76 4.60 -11.17 -21.50
CA LEU A 76 4.22 -10.68 -22.83
C LEU A 76 2.79 -10.17 -22.93
N ASN A 77 2.04 -10.11 -21.81
CA ASN A 77 0.69 -9.58 -21.87
C ASN A 77 0.67 -8.06 -22.08
N GLU A 78 -0.39 -7.57 -22.68
CA GLU A 78 -0.53 -6.18 -23.11
C GLU A 78 -0.54 -5.20 -21.92
N ASN A 79 -1.24 -5.54 -20.85
CA ASN A 79 -1.32 -4.71 -19.64
C ASN A 79 0.07 -4.53 -19.00
N PHE A 80 0.87 -5.60 -18.94
CA PHE A 80 2.24 -5.51 -18.42
C PHE A 80 3.12 -4.61 -19.30
N ARG A 81 3.01 -4.73 -20.65
CA ARG A 81 3.78 -3.88 -21.55
C ARG A 81 3.41 -2.41 -21.42
N ALA A 82 2.11 -2.10 -21.35
CA ALA A 82 1.62 -0.74 -21.15
C ALA A 82 2.12 -0.17 -19.81
N TRP A 83 1.97 -0.93 -18.73
CA TRP A 83 2.47 -0.56 -17.41
C TRP A 83 3.97 -0.32 -17.42
N MET A 84 4.77 -1.23 -18.02
CA MET A 84 6.22 -1.14 -18.08
C MET A 84 6.69 0.07 -18.88
N THR A 85 6.01 0.38 -19.98
CA THR A 85 6.29 1.58 -20.79
C THR A 85 6.09 2.84 -19.94
N ASN A 86 4.97 2.96 -19.27
CA ASN A 86 4.65 4.09 -18.40
C ASN A 86 5.61 4.20 -17.21
N PHE A 87 5.88 3.08 -16.54
CA PHE A 87 6.87 2.99 -15.45
C PHE A 87 8.24 3.52 -15.91
N THR A 88 8.68 3.11 -17.12
CA THR A 88 9.95 3.57 -17.72
C THR A 88 9.97 5.07 -17.97
N LEU A 89 8.92 5.60 -18.59
CA LEU A 89 8.81 7.03 -18.91
C LEU A 89 8.77 7.91 -17.65
N LYS A 90 8.16 7.42 -16.57
CA LYS A 90 8.04 8.14 -15.30
C LYS A 90 9.25 7.96 -14.38
N SER A 91 10.13 6.99 -14.60
CA SER A 91 11.32 6.75 -13.76
C SER A 91 12.38 7.84 -13.91
N THR A 92 12.10 9.02 -13.38
CA THR A 92 12.96 10.22 -13.44
C THR A 92 13.12 10.87 -12.08
N LYS A 93 14.21 11.62 -11.87
CA LYS A 93 14.43 12.42 -10.63
C LYS A 93 13.33 13.45 -10.39
N ALA A 94 12.81 14.06 -11.47
CA ALA A 94 11.73 15.05 -11.36
C ALA A 94 10.43 14.41 -10.87
N HIS A 95 10.10 13.22 -11.37
CA HIS A 95 8.94 12.47 -10.91
C HIS A 95 9.08 12.06 -9.43
N ASP A 96 10.21 11.46 -9.04
CA ASP A 96 10.49 11.08 -7.65
C ASP A 96 10.30 12.27 -6.69
N LYS A 97 10.89 13.43 -7.01
CA LYS A 97 10.73 14.64 -6.21
C LYS A 97 9.27 15.11 -6.10
N LYS A 98 8.52 15.07 -7.23
CA LYS A 98 7.10 15.42 -7.25
C LYS A 98 6.28 14.48 -6.36
N ILE A 99 6.51 13.17 -6.48
CA ILE A 99 5.80 12.15 -5.69
C ILE A 99 6.10 12.30 -4.20
N GLN A 100 7.36 12.53 -3.80
CA GLN A 100 7.71 12.76 -2.38
C GLN A 100 6.95 13.96 -1.78
N ILE A 101 6.80 15.06 -2.53
CA ILE A 101 6.02 16.22 -2.11
C ILE A 101 4.54 15.85 -1.91
N LEU A 102 3.96 15.14 -2.88
CA LEU A 102 2.56 14.70 -2.80
C LEU A 102 2.33 13.70 -1.66
N PHE A 103 3.26 12.76 -1.48
CA PHE A 103 3.23 11.80 -0.38
C PHE A 103 3.22 12.50 0.97
N SER A 104 4.13 13.47 1.17
CA SER A 104 4.19 14.24 2.40
C SER A 104 2.91 15.07 2.62
N LYS A 105 2.40 15.72 1.58
CA LYS A 105 1.17 16.52 1.64
C LYS A 105 -0.04 15.68 2.08
N PHE A 106 -0.29 14.56 1.39
CA PHE A 106 -1.49 13.77 1.61
C PHE A 106 -1.35 12.78 2.77
N GLY A 107 -0.11 12.31 3.02
CA GLY A 107 0.18 11.50 4.20
C GLY A 107 -0.11 12.23 5.50
N LYS A 108 0.24 13.52 5.60
CA LYS A 108 -0.09 14.35 6.76
C LYS A 108 -1.59 14.38 7.04
N LYS A 109 -2.40 14.58 5.99
CA LYS A 109 -3.87 14.60 6.10
C LYS A 109 -4.45 13.25 6.53
N SER A 110 -3.90 12.14 6.00
CA SER A 110 -4.30 10.80 6.44
C SER A 110 -3.92 10.53 7.90
N PHE A 111 -2.75 11.01 8.35
CA PHE A 111 -2.30 10.84 9.73
C PHE A 111 -3.20 11.59 10.73
N GLU A 112 -3.72 12.75 10.37
CA GLU A 112 -4.71 13.48 11.18
C GLU A 112 -5.95 12.60 11.43
N ILE A 113 -6.47 11.95 10.40
CA ILE A 113 -7.64 11.05 10.50
C ILE A 113 -7.31 9.80 11.34
N LEU A 114 -6.13 9.19 11.12
CA LEU A 114 -5.72 8.02 11.88
C LEU A 114 -5.48 8.33 13.35
N ARG A 115 -4.97 9.53 13.66
CA ARG A 115 -4.80 10.02 15.04
C ARG A 115 -6.14 10.20 15.75
N ASP A 116 -7.13 10.76 15.07
CA ASP A 116 -8.48 10.91 15.60
C ASP A 116 -9.14 9.54 15.86
N LEU A 117 -8.93 8.58 14.96
CA LEU A 117 -9.37 7.21 15.18
C LEU A 117 -8.63 6.55 16.35
N ASN A 118 -7.32 6.79 16.50
CA ASN A 118 -6.56 6.26 17.64
C ASN A 118 -7.02 6.83 18.97
N ASN A 119 -7.42 8.11 19.01
CA ASN A 119 -8.01 8.71 20.20
C ASN A 119 -9.33 8.01 20.60
N LYS A 120 -10.12 7.57 19.62
CA LYS A 120 -11.38 6.84 19.84
C LYS A 120 -11.14 5.34 20.13
N TYR A 121 -10.15 4.75 19.47
CA TYR A 121 -9.80 3.32 19.51
C TYR A 121 -8.31 3.11 19.79
N PRO A 122 -7.84 3.29 21.02
CA PRO A 122 -6.40 3.22 21.35
C PRO A 122 -5.74 1.88 21.01
N GLN A 123 -6.54 0.80 20.89
CA GLN A 123 -6.04 -0.52 20.51
C GLN A 123 -5.50 -0.60 19.07
N ILE A 124 -5.84 0.35 18.18
CA ILE A 124 -5.26 0.40 16.85
C ILE A 124 -3.78 0.77 16.86
N ASN A 125 -3.29 1.26 17.99
CA ASN A 125 -1.89 1.54 18.26
C ASN A 125 -1.22 2.33 17.13
N PHE A 126 -1.81 3.47 16.76
CA PHE A 126 -1.19 4.38 15.78
C PHE A 126 -0.03 5.12 16.46
N ASP A 127 1.19 4.69 16.14
CA ASP A 127 2.44 5.18 16.72
C ASP A 127 3.24 6.00 15.70
N GLU A 128 3.37 7.31 15.95
CA GLU A 128 4.12 8.27 15.13
C GLU A 128 5.59 8.44 15.60
N SER A 129 6.13 7.51 16.36
CA SER A 129 7.51 7.59 16.86
C SER A 129 8.59 7.45 15.77
N GLY A 130 8.17 7.17 14.54
CA GLY A 130 9.04 7.01 13.38
C GLY A 130 9.32 5.55 13.02
N VAL A 131 10.14 5.38 11.98
CA VAL A 131 10.55 4.08 11.42
C VAL A 131 12.06 4.05 11.30
N TYR A 132 12.70 2.97 11.71
CA TYR A 132 14.14 2.80 11.53
C TYR A 132 14.46 2.41 10.08
N LEU A 133 15.37 3.14 9.45
CA LEU A 133 15.97 2.79 8.17
C LEU A 133 17.40 2.32 8.42
N LEU A 134 17.68 1.03 8.17
CA LEU A 134 18.95 0.40 8.49
C LEU A 134 19.71 -0.02 7.23
N PHE A 135 21.03 0.14 7.30
CA PHE A 135 21.95 -0.15 6.22
C PHE A 135 23.01 -1.16 6.69
N SER A 136 23.21 -2.19 5.89
CA SER A 136 24.28 -3.18 6.07
C SER A 136 25.50 -2.90 5.16
N ASN A 137 25.42 -1.87 4.30
CA ASN A 137 26.44 -1.45 3.38
C ASN A 137 26.82 0.02 3.60
N ASP A 138 28.13 0.29 3.75
CA ASP A 138 28.65 1.65 3.96
C ASP A 138 28.39 2.60 2.79
N GLU A 139 28.42 2.09 1.56
CA GLU A 139 28.20 2.90 0.35
C GLU A 139 26.76 3.36 0.23
N SER A 140 25.80 2.46 0.44
CA SER A 140 24.38 2.81 0.44
C SER A 140 24.03 3.79 1.57
N PHE A 141 24.63 3.62 2.75
CA PHE A 141 24.47 4.56 3.85
C PHE A 141 25.03 5.96 3.52
N LYS A 142 26.26 6.04 3.00
CA LYS A 142 26.87 7.33 2.58
C LYS A 142 26.05 8.03 1.54
N LYS A 143 25.59 7.29 0.50
CA LYS A 143 24.69 7.83 -0.52
C LYS A 143 23.45 8.45 0.11
N ARG A 144 22.81 7.74 1.05
CA ARG A 144 21.62 8.24 1.75
C ARG A 144 21.91 9.49 2.58
N LEU A 145 23.04 9.56 3.25
CA LEU A 145 23.45 10.74 3.99
C LEU A 145 23.62 11.99 3.10
N ASP A 146 24.16 11.80 1.90
CA ASP A 146 24.33 12.90 0.93
C ASP A 146 22.96 13.36 0.39
N GLU A 147 22.04 12.45 0.14
CA GLU A 147 20.65 12.78 -0.25
C GLU A 147 19.94 13.60 0.84
N ILE A 148 20.08 13.22 2.11
CA ILE A 148 19.50 13.94 3.25
C ILE A 148 20.07 15.36 3.35
N LYS A 149 21.39 15.53 3.21
CA LYS A 149 22.05 16.85 3.25
C LYS A 149 21.53 17.77 2.15
N VAL A 150 21.40 17.23 0.93
CA VAL A 150 20.92 18.00 -0.22
C VAL A 150 19.42 18.36 -0.09
N ALA A 151 18.63 17.47 0.48
CA ALA A 151 17.19 17.69 0.66
C ALA A 151 16.84 18.56 1.87
N HIS A 152 17.82 18.93 2.74
CA HIS A 152 17.61 19.58 4.02
C HIS A 152 16.50 18.90 4.86
N SER A 153 16.45 17.55 4.80
CA SER A 153 15.41 16.79 5.48
C SER A 153 15.73 16.66 6.98
N GLU A 154 14.71 16.73 7.81
CA GLU A 154 14.80 16.61 9.28
C GLU A 154 14.93 15.13 9.74
N GLN A 155 15.66 14.30 8.99
CA GLN A 155 15.88 12.90 9.38
C GLN A 155 17.00 12.81 10.42
N GLU A 156 16.75 12.05 11.47
CA GLU A 156 17.69 11.84 12.55
C GLU A 156 18.68 10.72 12.23
N ILE A 157 19.97 11.03 12.18
CA ILE A 157 21.03 10.05 12.01
C ILE A 157 21.34 9.44 13.39
N LEU A 158 21.20 8.12 13.52
CA LEU A 158 21.35 7.41 14.77
C LEU A 158 22.77 6.84 14.93
N SER A 159 23.24 6.82 16.17
CA SER A 159 24.43 6.02 16.53
C SER A 159 24.02 4.56 16.66
N VAL A 160 24.52 3.70 15.75
CA VAL A 160 24.18 2.27 15.72
C VAL A 160 24.47 1.59 17.06
N ASP A 161 25.64 1.84 17.66
CA ASP A 161 26.03 1.20 18.92
C ASP A 161 25.10 1.57 20.10
N LYS A 162 24.59 2.80 20.13
CA LYS A 162 23.68 3.26 21.19
C LYS A 162 22.26 2.71 21.01
N GLU A 163 21.84 2.52 19.76
CA GLU A 163 20.48 2.10 19.41
C GLU A 163 20.35 0.58 19.23
N LEU A 164 21.46 -0.17 19.31
CA LEU A 164 21.47 -1.61 19.01
C LEU A 164 20.42 -2.40 19.80
N ALA A 165 20.22 -2.06 21.09
CA ALA A 165 19.21 -2.69 21.92
C ALA A 165 17.76 -2.39 21.49
N ASN A 166 17.53 -1.28 20.78
CA ASN A 166 16.21 -0.89 20.29
C ASN A 166 15.86 -1.58 18.95
N PHE A 167 16.88 -2.05 18.22
CA PHE A 167 16.68 -2.76 16.97
C PHE A 167 16.29 -4.24 17.16
N GLY A 168 16.40 -4.75 18.38
CA GLY A 168 15.99 -6.11 18.74
C GLY A 168 16.85 -7.19 18.08
N LEU A 169 16.38 -7.70 16.96
CA LEU A 169 17.00 -8.79 16.19
C LEU A 169 18.41 -8.53 15.66
N ILE A 170 18.93 -7.32 15.74
CA ILE A 170 20.01 -6.86 14.87
C ILE A 170 21.36 -6.98 15.54
N ASN A 171 22.30 -7.48 14.76
CA ASN A 171 23.68 -7.67 15.19
C ASN A 171 24.64 -6.62 14.60
N LYS A 172 25.94 -6.93 14.76
CA LYS A 172 27.09 -6.10 14.40
C LYS A 172 27.27 -5.78 12.91
N ASN A 173 26.38 -6.27 12.02
CA ASN A 173 26.51 -6.06 10.58
C ASN A 173 25.85 -4.78 10.08
N ILE A 174 25.15 -4.03 10.95
CA ILE A 174 24.55 -2.76 10.58
C ILE A 174 25.64 -1.69 10.55
N LYS A 175 25.77 -1.01 9.42
CA LYS A 175 26.76 0.05 9.15
C LYS A 175 26.21 1.45 9.32
N GLY A 176 24.89 1.60 9.27
CA GLY A 176 24.25 2.87 9.45
C GLY A 176 22.77 2.73 9.83
N ALA A 177 22.27 3.72 10.56
CA ALA A 177 20.89 3.80 10.97
C ALA A 177 20.37 5.24 10.91
N ILE A 178 19.13 5.38 10.43
CA ILE A 178 18.42 6.66 10.36
C ILE A 178 17.04 6.46 10.98
N ASN A 179 16.59 7.38 11.81
CA ASN A 179 15.20 7.46 12.23
C ASN A 179 14.44 8.30 11.19
N LEU A 180 13.52 7.71 10.47
CA LEU A 180 12.59 8.43 9.61
C LEU A 180 11.48 8.99 10.50
N ALA A 181 11.78 10.12 11.16
CA ALA A 181 10.82 10.83 11.99
C ALA A 181 9.55 11.19 11.20
N ASN A 182 8.45 11.46 11.90
CA ASN A 182 7.15 11.78 11.32
C ASN A 182 6.50 10.64 10.48
N ASN A 183 7.10 9.44 10.47
CA ASN A 183 6.46 8.24 9.94
C ASN A 183 5.81 7.45 11.09
N ALA A 184 4.95 6.50 10.74
CA ALA A 184 4.13 5.83 11.73
C ALA A 184 4.01 4.32 11.50
N SER A 185 3.46 3.66 12.50
CA SER A 185 2.95 2.30 12.39
C SER A 185 1.56 2.18 13.00
N ILE A 186 0.82 1.16 12.60
CA ILE A 186 -0.54 0.91 13.07
C ILE A 186 -0.83 -0.59 13.09
N ASP A 187 -1.60 -1.05 14.09
CA ASP A 187 -2.14 -2.41 14.07
C ASP A 187 -3.32 -2.48 13.09
N THR A 188 -3.06 -3.06 11.91
CA THR A 188 -4.04 -3.15 10.83
C THR A 188 -5.21 -4.05 11.17
N ASN A 189 -5.02 -5.08 12.01
CA ASN A 189 -6.09 -5.97 12.43
C ASN A 189 -7.07 -5.25 13.36
N GLU A 190 -6.54 -4.51 14.33
CA GLU A 190 -7.38 -3.75 15.26
C GLU A 190 -8.05 -2.56 14.54
N LEU A 191 -7.38 -1.92 13.59
CA LEU A 191 -7.97 -0.89 12.74
C LEU A 191 -9.14 -1.44 11.90
N LYS A 192 -8.97 -2.61 11.27
CA LYS A 192 -10.03 -3.25 10.48
C LYS A 192 -11.24 -3.57 11.35
N LYS A 193 -11.03 -4.12 12.56
CA LYS A 193 -12.09 -4.38 13.52
C LYS A 193 -12.83 -3.10 13.94
N ALA A 194 -12.08 -2.05 14.26
CA ALA A 194 -12.66 -0.76 14.65
C ALA A 194 -13.55 -0.18 13.55
N LEU A 195 -13.06 -0.17 12.29
CA LEU A 195 -13.82 0.31 11.14
C LEU A 195 -15.07 -0.53 10.88
N ILE A 196 -14.98 -1.86 10.94
CA ILE A 196 -16.15 -2.75 10.76
C ILE A 196 -17.19 -2.49 11.85
N ASN A 197 -16.78 -2.27 13.10
CA ASN A 197 -17.71 -1.94 14.19
C ASN A 197 -18.41 -0.59 13.95
N GLU A 198 -17.68 0.43 13.48
CA GLU A 198 -18.26 1.71 13.08
C GLU A 198 -19.27 1.54 11.93
N LEU A 199 -18.89 0.80 10.88
CA LEU A 199 -19.74 0.56 9.72
C LEU A 199 -21.03 -0.19 10.11
N ASN A 200 -20.93 -1.17 11.01
CA ASN A 200 -22.10 -1.86 11.53
C ASN A 200 -23.03 -0.91 12.32
N SER A 201 -22.47 0.02 13.10
CA SER A 201 -23.24 1.01 13.84
C SER A 201 -23.94 2.03 12.92
N LEU A 202 -23.42 2.21 11.72
CA LEU A 202 -23.96 3.05 10.64
C LEU A 202 -24.86 2.26 9.66
N GLU A 203 -25.26 1.02 10.04
CA GLU A 203 -26.15 0.14 9.25
C GLU A 203 -25.63 -0.21 7.84
N VAL A 204 -24.30 -0.16 7.63
CA VAL A 204 -23.68 -0.61 6.38
C VAL A 204 -23.87 -2.11 6.20
N LYS A 205 -24.30 -2.51 4.99
CA LYS A 205 -24.54 -3.92 4.66
C LYS A 205 -23.29 -4.56 4.07
N PHE A 206 -22.90 -5.71 4.60
CA PHE A 206 -21.81 -6.54 4.08
C PHE A 206 -22.37 -7.76 3.36
N ILE A 207 -21.97 -7.94 2.10
CA ILE A 207 -22.35 -9.08 1.26
C ILE A 207 -21.10 -9.89 0.94
N ASN A 208 -21.16 -11.19 1.26
CA ASN A 208 -20.11 -12.13 0.88
C ASN A 208 -20.39 -12.65 -0.53
N ASP A 209 -19.81 -11.97 -1.53
CA ASP A 209 -19.92 -12.34 -2.95
C ASP A 209 -18.69 -11.87 -3.73
N GLU A 210 -18.42 -12.50 -4.85
CA GLU A 210 -17.39 -12.11 -5.81
C GLU A 210 -18.04 -11.52 -7.06
N ILE A 211 -17.78 -10.25 -7.31
CA ILE A 211 -18.28 -9.54 -8.49
C ILE A 211 -17.34 -9.83 -9.67
N TYR A 212 -17.90 -10.34 -10.74
CA TYR A 212 -17.17 -10.66 -11.98
C TYR A 212 -17.60 -9.84 -13.20
N GLU A 213 -18.70 -9.08 -13.11
CA GLU A 213 -19.22 -8.27 -14.21
C GLU A 213 -19.94 -7.02 -13.68
N LEU A 214 -19.81 -5.92 -14.43
CA LEU A 214 -20.64 -4.72 -14.30
C LEU A 214 -21.49 -4.56 -15.55
N LYS A 215 -22.81 -4.67 -15.41
CA LYS A 215 -23.75 -4.51 -16.53
C LYS A 215 -24.05 -3.03 -16.74
N THR A 216 -23.89 -2.58 -17.98
CA THR A 216 -24.00 -1.17 -18.35
C THR A 216 -25.15 -0.93 -19.33
N GLN A 217 -25.71 0.28 -19.30
CA GLN A 217 -26.64 0.80 -20.30
C GLN A 217 -26.23 2.24 -20.64
N GLY A 218 -25.77 2.44 -21.87
CA GLY A 218 -25.16 3.71 -22.24
C GLY A 218 -23.92 3.98 -21.39
N GLN A 219 -23.87 5.15 -20.77
CA GLN A 219 -22.76 5.59 -19.89
C GLN A 219 -23.04 5.39 -18.39
N ILE A 220 -23.91 4.46 -18.06
CA ILE A 220 -24.31 4.17 -16.67
C ILE A 220 -24.11 2.68 -16.37
N VAL A 221 -23.49 2.37 -15.25
CA VAL A 221 -23.48 1.05 -14.65
C VAL A 221 -24.83 0.84 -13.97
N GLN A 222 -25.58 -0.17 -14.41
CA GLN A 222 -26.90 -0.50 -13.86
C GLN A 222 -26.81 -1.42 -12.64
N LYS A 223 -25.94 -2.42 -12.72
CA LYS A 223 -25.79 -3.41 -11.66
C LYS A 223 -24.44 -4.13 -11.69
N ALA A 224 -24.02 -4.59 -10.53
CA ALA A 224 -22.92 -5.52 -10.37
C ALA A 224 -23.46 -6.94 -10.31
N THR A 225 -22.84 -7.86 -11.05
CA THR A 225 -23.21 -9.27 -11.09
C THR A 225 -22.14 -10.09 -10.39
N GLY A 226 -22.54 -10.83 -9.38
CA GLY A 226 -21.69 -11.73 -8.61
C GLY A 226 -22.12 -13.19 -8.73
N ASN A 227 -21.44 -14.07 -8.03
CA ASN A 227 -21.73 -15.50 -8.00
C ASN A 227 -23.08 -15.80 -7.33
N ASN A 228 -23.49 -14.97 -6.36
CA ASN A 228 -24.67 -15.18 -5.52
C ASN A 228 -25.85 -14.27 -5.87
N GLY A 229 -25.64 -13.23 -6.73
CA GLY A 229 -26.71 -12.32 -7.09
C GLY A 229 -26.31 -11.15 -7.97
N GLU A 230 -27.30 -10.29 -8.20
CA GLU A 230 -27.15 -9.01 -8.89
C GLU A 230 -27.47 -7.89 -7.93
N TYR A 231 -26.67 -6.83 -7.96
CA TYR A 231 -26.74 -5.72 -7.00
C TYR A 231 -26.90 -4.42 -7.75
N GLU A 232 -28.02 -3.73 -7.52
CA GLU A 232 -28.32 -2.42 -8.09
C GLU A 232 -27.92 -1.32 -7.11
N ALA A 233 -27.36 -0.24 -7.64
CA ALA A 233 -26.99 0.96 -6.90
C ALA A 233 -26.99 2.19 -7.81
N ASP A 234 -27.07 3.38 -7.20
CA ASP A 234 -26.97 4.66 -7.92
C ASP A 234 -25.53 4.94 -8.33
N ASN A 235 -24.56 4.57 -7.47
CA ASN A 235 -23.13 4.67 -7.73
C ASN A 235 -22.40 3.38 -7.36
N PHE A 236 -21.32 3.10 -8.09
CA PHE A 236 -20.44 1.95 -7.86
C PHE A 236 -19.02 2.44 -7.60
N VAL A 237 -18.40 1.92 -6.53
CA VAL A 237 -17.00 2.19 -6.21
C VAL A 237 -16.21 0.89 -6.31
N ILE A 238 -15.16 0.86 -7.13
CA ILE A 238 -14.22 -0.26 -7.18
C ILE A 238 -13.04 0.07 -6.28
N ALA A 239 -12.90 -0.69 -5.19
CA ALA A 239 -11.84 -0.60 -4.21
C ALA A 239 -11.27 -1.99 -3.89
N SER A 240 -10.98 -2.75 -4.92
CA SER A 240 -10.51 -4.14 -4.86
C SER A 240 -9.24 -4.32 -5.68
N LYS A 241 -8.60 -5.47 -5.57
CA LYS A 241 -7.44 -5.85 -6.41
C LYS A 241 -7.85 -6.46 -7.75
N ASN A 242 -9.14 -6.49 -8.08
CA ASN A 242 -9.64 -7.09 -9.31
C ASN A 242 -9.57 -6.10 -10.48
N LEU A 243 -8.53 -6.22 -11.31
CA LEU A 243 -8.38 -5.44 -12.54
C LEU A 243 -9.31 -5.89 -13.68
N GLU A 244 -9.90 -7.10 -13.59
CA GLU A 244 -10.73 -7.61 -14.67
C GLU A 244 -12.01 -6.80 -14.85
N LEU A 245 -12.57 -6.26 -13.78
CA LEU A 245 -13.76 -5.43 -13.85
C LEU A 245 -13.52 -4.18 -14.69
N SER A 246 -12.44 -3.45 -14.43
CA SER A 246 -12.08 -2.25 -15.23
C SER A 246 -11.68 -2.60 -16.65
N ASN A 247 -10.91 -3.68 -16.85
CA ASN A 247 -10.50 -4.14 -18.18
C ASN A 247 -11.68 -4.52 -19.06
N LYS A 248 -12.71 -5.22 -18.52
CA LYS A 248 -13.94 -5.56 -19.22
C LYS A 248 -14.74 -4.34 -19.66
N LEU A 249 -14.62 -3.23 -18.92
CA LEU A 249 -15.23 -1.93 -19.27
C LEU A 249 -14.38 -1.10 -20.24
N GLY A 250 -13.19 -1.54 -20.57
CA GLY A 250 -12.24 -0.82 -21.44
C GLY A 250 -11.44 0.27 -20.71
N THR A 251 -11.53 0.35 -19.37
CA THR A 251 -10.78 1.33 -18.58
C THR A 251 -9.42 0.79 -18.19
N SER A 252 -8.36 1.47 -18.63
CA SER A 252 -6.98 1.16 -18.22
C SER A 252 -6.62 1.92 -16.96
N LEU A 253 -6.28 1.20 -15.89
CA LEU A 253 -5.84 1.80 -14.62
C LEU A 253 -4.34 2.07 -14.56
N ASN A 254 -3.57 1.75 -15.60
CA ASN A 254 -2.11 1.79 -15.58
C ASN A 254 -1.51 1.10 -14.33
N ALA A 255 -2.13 0.01 -13.91
CA ALA A 255 -1.76 -0.77 -12.74
C ALA A 255 -1.64 -2.26 -13.06
N ILE A 256 -0.79 -2.94 -12.32
CA ILE A 256 -0.62 -4.40 -12.41
C ILE A 256 -0.66 -5.02 -11.01
N LEU A 257 -0.93 -6.32 -10.97
CA LEU A 257 -0.83 -7.08 -9.73
C LEU A 257 0.65 -7.31 -9.42
N ALA A 258 1.07 -6.93 -8.22
CA ALA A 258 2.39 -7.20 -7.67
C ALA A 258 2.26 -8.20 -6.52
N LYS A 259 3.18 -9.17 -6.47
CA LYS A 259 3.27 -10.21 -5.44
C LYS A 259 4.40 -9.90 -4.48
N PHE A 260 4.21 -10.23 -3.21
CA PHE A 260 5.25 -10.23 -2.18
C PHE A 260 4.96 -11.34 -1.18
N TYR A 261 5.94 -11.63 -0.32
CA TYR A 261 5.71 -12.56 0.78
C TYR A 261 5.68 -11.83 2.11
N THR A 262 4.82 -12.29 3.01
CA THR A 262 4.94 -12.01 4.43
C THR A 262 5.47 -13.24 5.15
N ILE A 263 6.34 -13.00 6.12
CA ILE A 263 6.99 -14.02 6.93
C ILE A 263 6.76 -13.63 8.39
N ASP A 264 6.01 -14.45 9.12
CA ASP A 264 5.80 -14.24 10.54
C ASP A 264 6.82 -15.06 11.32
N LEU A 265 7.56 -14.40 12.22
CA LEU A 265 8.56 -14.99 13.09
C LEU A 265 8.19 -14.79 14.54
N SER A 266 8.15 -15.86 15.32
CA SER A 266 8.04 -15.80 16.78
C SER A 266 9.41 -15.50 17.38
N LEU A 267 9.47 -14.52 18.31
CA LEU A 267 10.69 -14.02 18.90
C LEU A 267 10.55 -13.88 20.41
N ASN A 268 11.68 -13.93 21.12
CA ASN A 268 11.70 -13.57 22.53
C ASN A 268 11.53 -12.03 22.68
N GLU A 269 10.97 -11.57 23.80
CA GLU A 269 10.65 -10.17 24.04
C GLU A 269 11.84 -9.21 23.76
N GLY A 270 13.03 -9.53 24.22
CA GLY A 270 14.23 -8.73 24.00
C GLY A 270 14.75 -8.71 22.55
N GLN A 271 14.18 -9.53 21.67
CA GLN A 271 14.54 -9.59 20.25
C GLN A 271 13.53 -8.84 19.35
N ILE A 272 12.42 -8.38 19.90
CA ILE A 272 11.42 -7.63 19.14
C ILE A 272 11.87 -6.17 19.01
N PRO A 273 11.95 -5.61 17.79
CA PRO A 273 12.30 -4.20 17.60
C PRO A 273 11.29 -3.29 18.28
N LYS A 274 11.75 -2.16 18.82
CA LYS A 274 10.83 -1.17 19.44
C LYS A 274 9.99 -0.40 18.42
N LYS A 275 10.49 -0.30 17.18
CA LYS A 275 9.81 0.39 16.09
C LYS A 275 9.92 -0.47 14.83
N PRO A 276 9.07 -0.24 13.81
CA PRO A 276 9.26 -0.85 12.51
C PRO A 276 10.61 -0.52 11.91
N ILE A 277 11.13 -1.46 11.14
CA ILE A 277 12.43 -1.36 10.48
C ILE A 277 12.26 -1.51 8.97
N ILE A 278 12.93 -0.67 8.20
CA ILE A 278 13.18 -0.87 6.78
C ILE A 278 14.64 -1.27 6.62
N LEU A 279 14.89 -2.46 6.07
CA LEU A 279 16.22 -2.91 5.70
C LEU A 279 16.51 -2.45 4.27
N ASN A 280 17.29 -1.37 4.12
CA ASN A 280 17.52 -0.73 2.83
C ASN A 280 18.13 -1.69 1.80
N ASP A 281 19.12 -2.46 2.20
CA ASP A 281 19.91 -3.30 1.29
C ASP A 281 19.25 -4.66 0.96
N LEU A 282 18.15 -5.00 1.65
CA LEU A 282 17.33 -6.18 1.40
C LEU A 282 15.94 -5.83 0.87
N PHE A 283 15.60 -4.54 0.81
CA PHE A 283 14.26 -4.05 0.43
C PHE A 283 13.13 -4.72 1.22
N ALA A 284 13.40 -4.99 2.49
CA ALA A 284 12.47 -5.65 3.41
C ALA A 284 11.96 -4.69 4.47
N LYS A 285 10.72 -4.89 4.89
CA LYS A 285 10.12 -4.15 5.99
C LYS A 285 9.81 -5.13 7.12
N ILE A 286 10.17 -4.77 8.36
CA ILE A 286 9.94 -5.56 9.56
C ILE A 286 8.95 -4.80 10.44
N TYR A 287 7.81 -5.40 10.69
CA TYR A 287 6.78 -4.87 11.57
C TYR A 287 6.78 -5.65 12.89
N PRO A 288 7.03 -5.00 14.04
CA PRO A 288 6.96 -5.64 15.34
C PRO A 288 5.51 -6.02 15.69
N THR A 289 5.33 -7.24 16.20
CA THR A 289 4.06 -7.75 16.70
C THR A 289 4.20 -8.12 18.17
N LYS A 290 3.11 -8.44 18.85
CA LYS A 290 3.12 -8.81 20.26
C LYS A 290 4.06 -9.98 20.58
N ASN A 291 4.20 -10.95 19.67
CA ASN A 291 4.92 -12.20 19.92
C ASN A 291 6.12 -12.39 18.95
N GLY A 292 6.51 -11.34 18.22
CA GLY A 292 7.57 -11.46 17.23
C GLY A 292 7.54 -10.35 16.19
N VAL A 293 7.72 -10.70 14.93
CA VAL A 293 7.69 -9.75 13.81
C VAL A 293 7.01 -10.35 12.59
N THR A 294 6.39 -9.50 11.79
CA THR A 294 6.01 -9.79 10.41
C THR A 294 6.99 -9.10 9.46
N ILE A 295 7.58 -9.85 8.57
CA ILE A 295 8.52 -9.35 7.56
C ILE A 295 7.82 -9.32 6.21
N ILE A 296 7.93 -8.19 5.52
CA ILE A 296 7.41 -7.97 4.16
C ILE A 296 8.62 -7.97 3.23
N THR A 297 8.61 -8.85 2.21
CA THR A 297 9.69 -8.92 1.22
C THR A 297 9.52 -7.86 0.13
N ASN A 298 10.49 -7.76 -0.79
CA ASN A 298 10.39 -6.95 -1.99
C ASN A 298 9.21 -7.36 -2.89
N LEU A 299 8.79 -6.45 -3.76
CA LEU A 299 7.69 -6.66 -4.72
C LEU A 299 8.17 -7.44 -5.96
N GLN A 300 7.31 -8.30 -6.49
CA GLN A 300 7.51 -9.07 -7.73
C GLN A 300 6.39 -8.74 -8.71
N VAL A 301 6.74 -8.44 -9.95
CA VAL A 301 5.78 -8.11 -11.03
C VAL A 301 6.08 -8.88 -12.31
N GLY A 302 5.11 -8.93 -13.23
CA GLY A 302 5.22 -9.61 -14.51
C GLY A 302 4.66 -11.03 -14.47
N ALA A 303 5.46 -12.04 -14.79
CA ALA A 303 5.05 -13.44 -14.74
C ALA A 303 5.01 -13.96 -13.30
N ILE A 304 3.96 -13.59 -12.56
CA ILE A 304 3.73 -14.03 -11.19
C ILE A 304 2.67 -15.14 -11.12
N ASP A 305 2.79 -16.00 -10.12
CA ASP A 305 1.80 -17.03 -9.77
C ASP A 305 1.30 -16.83 -8.33
N THR A 306 0.27 -17.55 -7.94
CA THR A 306 -0.30 -17.48 -6.59
C THR A 306 0.43 -18.39 -5.58
N LEU A 307 1.40 -19.18 -6.03
CA LEU A 307 2.08 -20.18 -5.20
C LEU A 307 3.13 -19.56 -4.29
N VAL A 308 3.29 -20.10 -3.12
CA VAL A 308 4.41 -19.81 -2.23
C VAL A 308 5.66 -20.56 -2.73
N LYS A 309 6.68 -19.84 -3.17
CA LYS A 309 7.95 -20.43 -3.63
C LYS A 309 8.92 -20.55 -2.45
N THR A 310 8.91 -21.68 -1.78
CA THR A 310 9.72 -21.95 -0.59
C THR A 310 11.23 -21.73 -0.83
N GLU A 311 11.72 -22.03 -2.02
CA GLU A 311 13.13 -21.78 -2.39
C GLU A 311 13.49 -20.29 -2.34
N LYS A 312 12.62 -19.41 -2.88
CA LYS A 312 12.82 -17.95 -2.82
C LYS A 312 12.78 -17.44 -1.38
N ILE A 313 11.85 -17.97 -0.59
CA ILE A 313 11.73 -17.60 0.84
C ILE A 313 12.97 -18.05 1.61
N ASN A 314 13.43 -19.28 1.45
CA ASN A 314 14.63 -19.78 2.12
C ASN A 314 15.88 -18.98 1.73
N ALA A 315 16.01 -18.61 0.45
CA ALA A 315 17.10 -17.75 0.00
C ALA A 315 17.04 -16.36 0.68
N PHE A 316 15.84 -15.77 0.78
CA PHE A 316 15.62 -14.51 1.48
C PHE A 316 15.92 -14.63 2.99
N LEU A 317 15.47 -15.71 3.65
CA LEU A 317 15.73 -15.95 5.07
C LEU A 317 17.23 -16.12 5.36
N ASN A 318 17.97 -16.77 4.48
CA ASN A 318 19.42 -16.88 4.59
C ASN A 318 20.10 -15.50 4.52
N GLU A 319 19.71 -14.66 3.57
CA GLU A 319 20.19 -13.29 3.48
C GLU A 319 19.83 -12.49 4.73
N LEU A 320 18.59 -12.62 5.21
CA LEU A 320 18.12 -11.98 6.43
C LEU A 320 18.95 -12.40 7.65
N THR A 321 19.26 -13.69 7.78
CA THR A 321 20.09 -14.24 8.85
C THR A 321 21.50 -13.62 8.84
N ILE A 322 22.10 -13.46 7.66
CA ILE A 322 23.41 -12.81 7.51
C ILE A 322 23.35 -11.35 7.96
N HIS A 323 22.29 -10.62 7.58
CA HIS A 323 22.15 -9.20 7.89
C HIS A 323 21.71 -8.94 9.33
N LEU A 324 20.85 -9.79 9.90
CA LEU A 324 20.27 -9.58 11.23
C LEU A 324 20.94 -10.44 12.33
N GLY A 325 21.75 -11.42 11.95
CA GLY A 325 22.43 -12.31 12.90
C GLY A 325 21.51 -13.22 13.70
N ILE A 326 20.35 -13.54 13.17
CA ILE A 326 19.39 -14.46 13.79
C ILE A 326 19.91 -15.88 13.60
N CYS A 327 20.35 -16.52 14.68
CA CYS A 327 20.93 -17.88 14.61
C CYS A 327 19.89 -18.99 14.46
N GLU A 328 18.65 -18.77 14.92
CA GLU A 328 17.57 -19.77 14.83
C GLU A 328 16.23 -19.09 14.54
N LEU A 329 15.68 -19.37 13.36
CA LEU A 329 14.31 -19.01 12.99
C LEU A 329 13.39 -20.16 13.43
N LYS A 330 12.61 -19.94 14.50
CA LYS A 330 11.64 -20.92 14.98
C LYS A 330 10.42 -20.90 14.07
N GLU A 331 10.20 -21.98 13.35
CA GLU A 331 9.00 -22.30 12.56
C GLU A 331 8.36 -21.08 11.86
N PRO A 332 9.03 -20.47 10.86
CA PRO A 332 8.47 -19.33 10.17
C PRO A 332 7.21 -19.73 9.40
N SER A 333 6.15 -18.95 9.52
CA SER A 333 4.98 -19.07 8.64
C SER A 333 5.07 -18.07 7.49
N PHE A 334 4.62 -18.47 6.30
CA PHE A 334 4.71 -17.63 5.11
C PHE A 334 3.40 -17.55 4.36
N ARG A 335 3.13 -16.38 3.78
CA ARG A 335 1.98 -16.16 2.90
C ARG A 335 2.42 -15.39 1.67
N ALA A 336 1.84 -15.74 0.52
CA ALA A 336 1.91 -14.91 -0.67
C ALA A 336 0.79 -13.88 -0.62
N ASN A 337 1.14 -12.62 -0.81
CA ASN A 337 0.21 -11.52 -0.79
C ASN A 337 0.31 -10.72 -2.09
N PHE A 338 -0.73 -9.96 -2.40
CA PHE A 338 -0.85 -9.21 -3.64
C PHE A 338 -1.31 -7.79 -3.36
N VAL A 339 -0.78 -6.85 -4.17
CA VAL A 339 -1.25 -5.46 -4.22
C VAL A 339 -1.34 -5.01 -5.66
N LEU A 340 -2.21 -4.05 -5.94
CA LEU A 340 -2.17 -3.35 -7.22
C LEU A 340 -1.14 -2.24 -7.18
N LEU A 341 -0.22 -2.28 -8.14
CA LEU A 341 0.88 -1.36 -8.26
C LEU A 341 0.69 -0.49 -9.50
N SER A 342 0.50 0.79 -9.31
CA SER A 342 0.44 1.74 -10.42
C SER A 342 1.82 1.97 -11.04
N SER A 343 1.85 2.40 -12.28
CA SER A 343 3.09 2.66 -13.02
C SER A 343 3.76 4.00 -12.69
N ASN A 344 3.15 4.81 -11.79
CA ASN A 344 3.58 6.18 -11.48
C ASN A 344 3.46 6.54 -9.99
N ASP A 345 3.39 5.55 -9.10
CA ASP A 345 3.21 5.69 -7.64
C ASP A 345 1.93 6.42 -7.20
N LYS A 346 1.02 6.72 -8.11
CA LYS A 346 -0.26 7.33 -7.77
C LYS A 346 -1.39 6.31 -7.85
N PRO A 347 -2.32 6.28 -6.90
CA PRO A 347 -3.47 5.38 -6.95
C PRO A 347 -4.43 5.73 -8.11
N ALA A 348 -5.29 4.79 -8.47
CA ALA A 348 -6.41 5.06 -9.36
C ALA A 348 -7.56 5.64 -8.53
N LEU A 349 -7.80 6.95 -8.68
CA LEU A 349 -8.79 7.73 -7.93
C LEU A 349 -9.68 8.52 -8.88
N GLY A 350 -10.98 8.56 -8.59
CA GLY A 350 -11.91 9.42 -9.30
C GLY A 350 -12.93 8.66 -10.15
N ARG A 351 -13.69 9.40 -10.93
CA ARG A 351 -14.74 8.86 -11.82
C ARG A 351 -14.13 8.18 -13.05
N ASP A 352 -14.83 7.17 -13.53
CA ASP A 352 -14.55 6.60 -14.85
C ASP A 352 -14.81 7.63 -15.94
N SER A 353 -13.99 7.62 -17.00
CA SER A 353 -14.12 8.58 -18.11
C SER A 353 -15.35 8.34 -19.00
N VAL A 354 -15.95 7.15 -18.95
CA VAL A 354 -17.10 6.73 -19.75
C VAL A 354 -18.34 6.59 -18.87
N TYR A 355 -18.19 5.94 -17.70
CA TYR A 355 -19.34 5.61 -16.84
C TYR A 355 -19.45 6.60 -15.68
N SER A 356 -20.40 7.53 -15.76
CA SER A 356 -20.53 8.66 -14.84
C SER A 356 -20.80 8.28 -13.39
N ASN A 357 -21.33 7.09 -13.13
CA ASN A 357 -21.62 6.57 -11.80
C ASN A 357 -20.63 5.48 -11.33
N LEU A 358 -19.50 5.34 -12.00
CA LEU A 358 -18.43 4.40 -11.63
C LEU A 358 -17.23 5.20 -11.11
N ILE A 359 -16.76 4.83 -9.93
CA ILE A 359 -15.66 5.49 -9.23
C ILE A 359 -14.59 4.45 -8.88
N TYR A 360 -13.32 4.83 -8.98
CA TYR A 360 -12.18 4.02 -8.56
C TYR A 360 -11.54 4.58 -7.30
N ASN A 361 -11.15 3.67 -6.40
CA ASN A 361 -10.37 3.95 -5.21
C ASN A 361 -9.43 2.78 -4.90
N GLN A 362 -8.40 2.59 -5.73
CA GLN A 362 -7.53 1.41 -5.68
C GLN A 362 -6.11 1.69 -6.19
N ALA A 363 -5.26 0.65 -6.23
CA ALA A 363 -3.89 0.71 -6.74
C ALA A 363 -2.91 1.57 -5.93
N TYR A 364 -3.05 1.57 -4.62
CA TYR A 364 -2.15 2.27 -3.68
C TYR A 364 -0.82 1.55 -3.43
N GLY A 365 -0.62 0.34 -3.96
CA GLY A 365 0.53 -0.49 -3.61
C GLY A 365 0.57 -0.80 -2.12
N LEU A 366 1.76 -0.67 -1.52
CA LEU A 366 1.97 -0.85 -0.07
C LEU A 366 1.64 0.40 0.77
N ASN A 367 1.15 1.47 0.15
CA ASN A 367 0.94 2.77 0.80
C ASN A 367 -0.54 3.08 1.08
N GLU A 368 -1.42 2.06 1.05
CA GLU A 368 -2.86 2.26 1.17
C GLU A 368 -3.23 3.07 2.41
N LEU A 369 -2.78 2.68 3.59
CA LEU A 369 -3.08 3.38 4.84
C LEU A 369 -2.42 4.76 4.97
N SER A 370 -1.41 5.05 4.17
CA SER A 370 -0.82 6.39 4.12
C SER A 370 -1.70 7.40 3.39
N PHE A 371 -2.65 6.96 2.56
CA PHE A 371 -3.41 7.87 1.68
C PHE A 371 -4.91 7.61 1.65
N ALA A 372 -5.36 6.35 1.71
CA ALA A 372 -6.77 6.01 1.61
C ALA A 372 -7.67 6.68 2.67
N PRO A 373 -7.24 6.88 3.93
CA PRO A 373 -8.07 7.58 4.92
C PRO A 373 -8.49 8.98 4.45
N TYR A 374 -7.57 9.76 3.88
CA TYR A 374 -7.87 11.10 3.39
C TYR A 374 -8.70 11.07 2.09
N PHE A 375 -8.28 10.26 1.11
CA PHE A 375 -8.95 10.23 -0.19
C PHE A 375 -10.35 9.63 -0.15
N ALA A 376 -10.66 8.81 0.85
CA ALA A 376 -12.02 8.36 1.09
C ALA A 376 -13.00 9.54 1.33
N GLY A 377 -12.59 10.52 2.12
CA GLY A 377 -13.37 11.73 2.36
C GLY A 377 -13.53 12.60 1.11
N VAL A 378 -12.45 12.73 0.31
CA VAL A 378 -12.46 13.45 -0.96
C VAL A 378 -13.42 12.80 -1.96
N LEU A 379 -13.34 11.47 -2.13
CA LEU A 379 -14.24 10.71 -3.00
C LEU A 379 -15.69 10.72 -2.53
N ALA A 380 -15.91 10.69 -1.21
CA ALA A 380 -17.26 10.83 -0.65
C ALA A 380 -17.86 12.23 -0.92
N GLY A 381 -17.03 13.26 -1.00
CA GLY A 381 -17.42 14.59 -1.50
C GLY A 381 -17.80 14.54 -2.97
N LEU A 382 -16.95 13.99 -3.82
CA LEU A 382 -17.18 13.85 -5.26
C LEU A 382 -18.49 13.11 -5.57
N ILE A 383 -18.81 12.03 -4.84
CA ILE A 383 -20.01 11.24 -5.06
C ILE A 383 -21.29 12.03 -4.68
N LYS A 384 -21.22 12.83 -3.62
CA LYS A 384 -22.37 13.57 -3.08
C LYS A 384 -22.64 14.89 -3.78
N ASP A 385 -21.60 15.59 -4.19
CA ASP A 385 -21.69 16.95 -4.74
C ASP A 385 -21.87 16.96 -6.27
N ASP A 386 -22.64 16.03 -6.80
CA ASP A 386 -22.92 15.76 -8.22
C ASP A 386 -23.31 16.99 -9.10
N LYS A 387 -23.30 18.18 -8.50
CA LYS A 387 -23.82 19.41 -9.15
C LYS A 387 -22.90 19.97 -10.23
N ASN A 388 -21.63 19.65 -10.25
CA ASN A 388 -20.67 20.24 -11.22
C ASN A 388 -19.83 19.24 -12.01
N ASN A 389 -19.88 17.93 -11.77
CA ASN A 389 -19.07 16.89 -12.46
C ASN A 389 -17.55 17.18 -12.52
N GLU A 390 -17.05 18.10 -11.68
CA GLU A 390 -15.64 18.47 -11.64
C GLU A 390 -14.93 17.65 -10.57
N GLU A 391 -13.82 17.00 -10.98
CA GLU A 391 -12.91 16.33 -10.06
C GLU A 391 -12.24 17.35 -9.14
N SER A 392 -12.04 17.00 -7.87
CA SER A 392 -11.32 17.88 -6.96
C SER A 392 -9.85 18.03 -7.38
N ASP A 393 -9.27 19.19 -7.10
CA ASP A 393 -7.84 19.45 -7.37
C ASP A 393 -6.93 18.39 -6.77
N GLU A 394 -7.29 17.82 -5.60
CA GLU A 394 -6.54 16.76 -4.97
C GLU A 394 -6.56 15.46 -5.79
N ILE A 395 -7.70 15.09 -6.36
CA ILE A 395 -7.83 13.92 -7.24
C ILE A 395 -7.02 14.15 -8.50
N LEU A 396 -7.16 15.31 -9.16
CA LEU A 396 -6.39 15.65 -10.36
C LEU A 396 -4.88 15.60 -10.12
N LEU A 397 -4.41 15.99 -8.92
CA LEU A 397 -3.00 15.97 -8.57
C LEU A 397 -2.47 14.57 -8.26
N PHE A 398 -3.26 13.72 -7.60
CA PHE A 398 -2.78 12.45 -7.04
C PHE A 398 -3.38 11.20 -7.69
N SER A 399 -4.22 11.32 -8.68
CA SER A 399 -4.74 10.18 -9.43
C SER A 399 -3.84 9.80 -10.59
N SER A 400 -3.74 8.49 -10.84
CA SER A 400 -3.06 7.94 -12.02
C SER A 400 -3.83 8.17 -13.33
N PHE A 401 -5.12 8.54 -13.26
CA PHE A 401 -5.96 8.79 -14.43
C PHE A 401 -5.65 10.11 -15.14
N TYR A 402 -5.19 11.12 -14.40
CA TYR A 402 -5.09 12.50 -14.87
C TYR A 402 -3.65 12.94 -15.14
N GLU A 403 -2.81 12.03 -15.55
CA GLU A 403 -1.49 12.38 -16.04
C GLU A 403 -1.48 12.52 -17.56
N GLY A 404 -1.37 13.78 -17.97
CA GLY A 404 -0.95 14.13 -19.32
C GLY A 404 0.57 13.96 -19.50
#